data_fd375dd3fb71b40f8305ed84d57e919f
#
_entry.id   fd375dd3fb71b40f8305ed84d57e919f
#
_cell.length_a   1.000
_cell.length_b   1.000
_cell.length_c   1.000
_cell.angle_alpha   90.00
_cell.angle_beta   90.00
_cell.angle_gamma   90.00
#
_symmetry.space_group_name_H-M   'P 1'
#
loop_
_entity.id
_entity.type
_entity.pdbx_description
1 polymer ?
#
loop_
_entity_poly.entity_id
_entity_poly.type
_entity_poly.pdbx_seq_one_letter_code
_entity_poly.pdbx_strand_id
1 'polypeptide(L)'
;MSLSNKIALVSACISVVSLMMPILPARSDAFPVLNVQPLCHGIVSQGDAPLQAGDQSVTMQECLKAELDDRATMIKEWPQFSAADRKHCVAEATMGGESSYTDLLTCLEMARDVRQLKQSPEGSKID
;
A
#
# COMPACT_ATOMS: atom_id res chain seq x y z
N MET A 1 -52.10 -64.51 12.19
CA MET A 1 -52.16 -63.16 12.81
C MET A 1 -50.83 -62.46 12.50
N SER A 2 -50.86 -61.62 11.51
CA SER A 2 -49.65 -60.95 11.05
C SER A 2 -49.78 -59.46 11.28
N LEU A 3 -48.93 -58.92 12.13
CA LEU A 3 -48.81 -57.48 12.29
C LEU A 3 -47.72 -56.96 11.39
N SER A 4 -48.14 -56.31 10.35
CA SER A 4 -47.28 -55.62 9.39
C SER A 4 -46.77 -54.32 9.99
N ASN A 5 -45.52 -54.24 10.28
CA ASN A 5 -44.87 -53.06 10.83
C ASN A 5 -44.34 -52.20 9.69
N LYS A 6 -45.10 -51.15 9.37
CA LYS A 6 -44.66 -50.15 8.36
C LYS A 6 -43.76 -49.10 9.02
N ILE A 7 -42.47 -49.26 8.85
CA ILE A 7 -41.49 -48.27 9.25
C ILE A 7 -41.48 -47.17 8.14
N ALA A 8 -42.01 -46.02 8.49
CA ALA A 8 -41.95 -44.84 7.63
C ALA A 8 -40.54 -44.23 7.76
N LEU A 9 -39.76 -44.30 6.67
CA LEU A 9 -38.49 -43.58 6.53
C LEU A 9 -38.78 -42.10 6.32
N VAL A 10 -38.60 -41.32 7.38
CA VAL A 10 -38.57 -39.86 7.28
C VAL A 10 -37.22 -39.44 6.77
N SER A 11 -37.16 -39.13 5.47
CA SER A 11 -35.98 -38.56 4.82
C SER A 11 -35.82 -37.08 5.24
N ALA A 12 -34.94 -36.82 6.17
CA ALA A 12 -34.61 -35.46 6.57
C ALA A 12 -33.67 -34.84 5.51
N CYS A 13 -34.21 -34.03 4.62
CA CYS A 13 -33.43 -33.16 3.74
C CYS A 13 -32.74 -32.07 4.58
N ILE A 14 -31.46 -32.27 4.88
CA ILE A 14 -30.63 -31.24 5.47
C ILE A 14 -30.24 -30.29 4.33
N SER A 15 -30.96 -29.16 4.23
CA SER A 15 -30.59 -28.05 3.35
C SER A 15 -29.38 -27.35 3.91
N VAL A 16 -28.21 -27.63 3.35
CA VAL A 16 -26.98 -26.88 3.62
C VAL A 16 -27.11 -25.52 2.94
N VAL A 17 -27.58 -24.54 3.69
CA VAL A 17 -27.52 -23.13 3.26
C VAL A 17 -26.06 -22.71 3.36
N SER A 18 -25.32 -22.77 2.24
CA SER A 18 -24.01 -22.16 2.11
C SER A 18 -24.16 -20.64 2.24
N LEU A 19 -23.85 -20.13 3.42
CA LEU A 19 -23.65 -18.70 3.61
C LEU A 19 -22.42 -18.28 2.80
N MET A 20 -22.64 -17.83 1.57
CA MET A 20 -21.66 -17.05 0.83
C MET A 20 -21.51 -15.70 1.55
N MET A 21 -20.59 -15.61 2.52
CA MET A 21 -20.12 -14.34 3.02
C MET A 21 -19.42 -13.62 1.87
N PRO A 22 -19.86 -12.40 1.51
CA PRO A 22 -19.09 -11.59 0.59
C PRO A 22 -17.74 -11.32 1.25
N ILE A 23 -16.67 -11.82 0.62
CA ILE A 23 -15.29 -11.44 0.97
C ILE A 23 -15.17 -9.98 0.60
N LEU A 24 -15.38 -9.08 1.56
CA LEU A 24 -15.07 -7.67 1.41
C LEU A 24 -13.57 -7.59 1.09
N PRO A 25 -13.17 -6.99 -0.03
CA PRO A 25 -11.75 -6.78 -0.31
C PRO A 25 -11.16 -6.00 0.86
N ALA A 26 -10.08 -6.52 1.42
CA ALA A 26 -9.38 -5.86 2.50
C ALA A 26 -9.01 -4.44 2.07
N ARG A 27 -9.23 -3.47 2.93
CA ARG A 27 -9.02 -2.01 2.75
C ARG A 27 -7.58 -1.59 2.33
N SER A 28 -6.73 -2.55 1.98
CA SER A 28 -5.36 -2.31 1.50
C SER A 28 -5.27 -1.65 0.12
N ASP A 29 -6.38 -1.51 -0.60
CA ASP A 29 -6.41 -0.87 -1.91
C ASP A 29 -6.67 0.65 -1.87
N ALA A 30 -7.05 1.19 -0.72
CA ALA A 30 -7.25 2.62 -0.57
C ALA A 30 -5.90 3.37 -0.59
N PHE A 31 -5.86 4.47 -1.32
CA PHE A 31 -4.70 5.36 -1.32
C PHE A 31 -4.47 5.95 0.08
N PRO A 32 -3.24 5.94 0.62
CA PRO A 32 -2.96 6.42 1.97
C PRO A 32 -3.04 7.94 2.07
N VAL A 33 -3.49 8.42 3.22
CA VAL A 33 -3.42 9.85 3.58
C VAL A 33 -2.28 10.02 4.58
N LEU A 34 -1.19 10.66 4.15
CA LEU A 34 0.00 10.89 4.95
C LEU A 34 0.00 12.34 5.49
N ASN A 35 0.42 12.51 6.74
CA ASN A 35 0.67 13.83 7.32
C ASN A 35 2.14 14.21 7.11
N VAL A 36 2.40 15.03 6.11
CA VAL A 36 3.76 15.45 5.71
C VAL A 36 4.25 16.72 6.44
N GLN A 37 3.41 17.35 7.26
CA GLN A 37 3.79 18.58 7.96
C GLN A 37 4.96 18.39 8.94
N PRO A 38 5.00 17.33 9.78
CA PRO A 38 6.14 17.12 10.67
C PRO A 38 7.47 16.99 9.93
N LEU A 39 7.49 16.28 8.81
CA LEU A 39 8.67 16.14 7.95
C LEU A 39 9.14 17.51 7.43
N CYS A 40 8.25 18.29 6.84
CA CYS A 40 8.60 19.60 6.30
C CYS A 40 9.06 20.59 7.40
N HIS A 41 8.47 20.52 8.59
CA HIS A 41 8.97 21.27 9.74
C HIS A 41 10.38 20.84 10.14
N GLY A 42 10.66 19.55 10.17
CA GLY A 42 11.98 19.01 10.45
C GLY A 42 13.03 19.48 9.46
N ILE A 43 12.73 19.43 8.17
CA ILE A 43 13.64 19.89 7.10
C ILE A 43 13.94 21.38 7.22
N VAL A 44 12.93 22.22 7.39
CA VAL A 44 13.10 23.68 7.50
C VAL A 44 13.88 24.06 8.75
N SER A 45 13.60 23.42 9.90
CA SER A 45 14.30 23.72 11.15
C SER A 45 15.77 23.28 11.15
N GLN A 46 16.13 22.27 10.36
CA GLN A 46 17.53 21.87 10.18
C GLN A 46 18.28 22.83 9.24
N GLY A 47 17.58 23.51 8.32
CA GLY A 47 18.13 24.52 7.43
C GLY A 47 18.54 25.83 8.12
N ASP A 48 18.12 26.06 9.38
CA ASP A 48 18.54 27.19 10.20
C ASP A 48 19.98 27.02 10.77
N ALA A 49 20.62 25.85 10.61
CA ALA A 49 22.05 25.70 10.84
C ALA A 49 22.83 26.55 9.82
N PRO A 50 24.00 27.17 10.22
CA PRO A 50 24.76 28.03 9.31
C PRO A 50 25.19 27.22 8.10
N LEU A 51 24.48 27.43 6.98
CA LEU A 51 24.71 26.74 5.71
C LEU A 51 26.02 27.23 5.10
N GLN A 52 26.78 26.33 4.51
CA GLN A 52 27.93 26.71 3.71
C GLN A 52 27.44 27.48 2.47
N ALA A 53 28.21 28.47 2.04
CA ALA A 53 27.84 29.35 0.95
C ALA A 53 27.51 28.56 -0.32
N GLY A 54 26.22 28.56 -0.72
CA GLY A 54 25.73 27.89 -1.92
C GLY A 54 24.56 26.94 -1.67
N ASP A 55 24.22 26.66 -0.42
CA ASP A 55 23.10 25.79 -0.07
C ASP A 55 21.81 26.60 0.01
N GLN A 56 20.79 26.21 -0.77
CA GLN A 56 19.50 26.88 -0.77
C GLN A 56 18.63 26.25 0.33
N SER A 57 18.26 27.04 1.33
CA SER A 57 17.31 26.59 2.34
C SER A 57 15.95 26.34 1.71
N VAL A 58 15.45 25.11 1.85
CA VAL A 58 14.11 24.74 1.40
C VAL A 58 13.07 25.40 2.30
N THR A 59 12.14 26.12 1.72
CA THR A 59 11.04 26.73 2.48
C THR A 59 9.96 25.67 2.79
N MET A 60 9.17 25.94 3.84
CA MET A 60 8.02 25.10 4.19
C MET A 60 7.05 24.90 3.01
N GLN A 61 6.83 25.95 2.23
CA GLN A 61 5.94 25.90 1.07
C GLN A 61 6.50 25.02 -0.06
N GLU A 62 7.79 25.11 -0.33
CA GLU A 62 8.46 24.27 -1.34
C GLU A 62 8.44 22.80 -0.94
N CYS A 63 8.71 22.49 0.33
CA CYS A 63 8.63 21.14 0.84
C CYS A 63 7.20 20.58 0.69
N LEU A 64 6.20 21.29 1.19
CA LEU A 64 4.80 20.86 1.08
C LEU A 64 4.35 20.71 -0.36
N LYS A 65 4.81 21.61 -1.25
CA LYS A 65 4.49 21.51 -2.68
C LYS A 65 5.07 20.24 -3.30
N ALA A 66 6.32 19.91 -3.04
CA ALA A 66 6.96 18.70 -3.54
C ALA A 66 6.20 17.44 -3.08
N GLU A 67 5.88 17.34 -1.80
CA GLU A 67 5.09 16.23 -1.25
C GLU A 67 3.70 16.10 -1.90
N LEU A 68 3.04 17.21 -2.18
CA LEU A 68 1.72 17.21 -2.84
C LEU A 68 1.80 16.86 -4.33
N ASP A 69 2.87 17.26 -5.02
CA ASP A 69 3.12 16.89 -6.42
C ASP A 69 3.36 15.36 -6.53
N ASP A 70 4.16 14.78 -5.64
CA ASP A 70 4.40 13.34 -5.58
C ASP A 70 3.12 12.57 -5.23
N ARG A 71 2.33 13.09 -4.28
CA ARG A 71 1.01 12.54 -3.99
C ARG A 71 0.12 12.50 -5.23
N ALA A 72 0.10 13.59 -6.01
CA ALA A 72 -0.72 13.68 -7.22
C ALA A 72 -0.27 12.68 -8.29
N THR A 73 1.02 12.45 -8.42
CA THR A 73 1.61 11.44 -9.30
C THR A 73 1.19 10.04 -8.85
N MET A 74 1.35 9.71 -7.57
CA MET A 74 0.99 8.41 -7.03
C MET A 74 -0.49 8.08 -7.16
N ILE A 75 -1.40 9.03 -6.99
CA ILE A 75 -2.85 8.79 -7.17
C ILE A 75 -3.14 8.23 -8.56
N LYS A 76 -2.44 8.72 -9.58
CA LYS A 76 -2.60 8.25 -10.98
C LYS A 76 -2.00 6.87 -11.20
N GLU A 77 -0.89 6.58 -10.53
CA GLU A 77 -0.13 5.34 -10.72
C GLU A 77 -0.50 4.24 -9.72
N TRP A 78 -1.23 4.56 -8.65
CA TRP A 78 -1.57 3.65 -7.56
C TRP A 78 -2.08 2.28 -7.99
N PRO A 79 -2.98 2.18 -8.99
CA PRO A 79 -3.47 0.88 -9.46
C PRO A 79 -2.41 0.02 -10.16
N GLN A 80 -1.30 0.62 -10.59
CA GLN A 80 -0.22 -0.08 -11.31
C GLN A 80 0.74 -0.82 -10.36
N PHE A 81 0.78 -0.41 -9.09
CA PHE A 81 1.60 -1.06 -8.09
C PHE A 81 0.92 -2.31 -7.51
N SER A 82 1.69 -3.34 -7.19
CA SER A 82 1.12 -4.53 -6.56
C SER A 82 0.63 -4.25 -5.14
N ALA A 83 -0.37 -4.98 -4.67
CA ALA A 83 -0.87 -4.84 -3.30
C ALA A 83 0.23 -5.10 -2.26
N ALA A 84 1.16 -6.02 -2.55
CA ALA A 84 2.29 -6.32 -1.67
C ALA A 84 3.26 -5.15 -1.56
N ASP A 85 3.63 -4.51 -2.69
CA ASP A 85 4.53 -3.36 -2.68
C ASP A 85 3.86 -2.15 -2.03
N ARG A 86 2.58 -1.90 -2.34
CA ARG A 86 1.82 -0.82 -1.68
C ARG A 86 1.84 -0.97 -0.16
N LYS A 87 1.57 -2.18 0.34
CA LYS A 87 1.60 -2.47 1.78
C LYS A 87 2.99 -2.25 2.38
N HIS A 88 4.02 -2.75 1.72
CA HIS A 88 5.41 -2.65 2.18
C HIS A 88 5.88 -1.20 2.19
N CYS A 89 5.73 -0.49 1.07
CA CYS A 89 6.20 0.88 0.94
C CYS A 89 5.44 1.88 1.84
N VAL A 90 4.13 1.66 2.07
CA VAL A 90 3.39 2.48 3.05
C VAL A 90 3.93 2.26 4.46
N ALA A 91 4.27 1.04 4.84
CA ALA A 91 4.85 0.76 6.15
C ALA A 91 6.21 1.45 6.31
N GLU A 92 7.07 1.44 5.28
CA GLU A 92 8.36 2.12 5.29
C GLU A 92 8.22 3.64 5.34
N ALA A 93 7.39 4.23 4.46
CA ALA A 93 7.19 5.67 4.37
C ALA A 93 6.52 6.29 5.61
N THR A 94 6.03 5.48 6.53
CA THR A 94 5.42 5.92 7.80
C THR A 94 6.24 5.52 9.03
N MET A 95 7.40 4.89 8.82
CA MET A 95 8.29 4.47 9.89
C MET A 95 8.95 5.69 10.55
N GLY A 96 9.06 5.68 11.87
CA GLY A 96 9.74 6.75 12.59
C GLY A 96 8.87 7.95 12.98
N GLY A 97 7.59 7.96 12.61
CA GLY A 97 6.64 9.03 12.97
C GLY A 97 6.59 10.22 12.01
N GLU A 98 7.48 10.27 11.04
CA GLU A 98 7.42 11.19 9.91
C GLU A 98 6.94 10.45 8.67
N SER A 99 6.08 11.09 7.89
CA SER A 99 5.49 10.48 6.69
C SER A 99 5.83 11.31 5.47
N SER A 100 6.20 10.64 4.36
CA SER A 100 6.57 11.29 3.10
C SER A 100 5.92 10.60 1.91
N TYR A 101 5.32 11.39 1.03
CA TYR A 101 4.86 10.90 -0.27
C TYR A 101 6.03 10.69 -1.24
N THR A 102 7.10 11.50 -1.12
CA THR A 102 8.33 11.33 -1.90
C THR A 102 8.98 9.98 -1.60
N ASP A 103 9.10 9.60 -0.32
CA ASP A 103 9.66 8.30 0.07
C ASP A 103 8.76 7.15 -0.39
N LEU A 104 7.45 7.31 -0.25
CA LEU A 104 6.49 6.31 -0.71
C LEU A 104 6.57 6.10 -2.22
N LEU A 105 6.62 7.18 -3.00
CA LEU A 105 6.76 7.11 -4.46
C LEU A 105 8.07 6.43 -4.86
N THR A 106 9.18 6.84 -4.26
CA THR A 106 10.51 6.26 -4.52
C THR A 106 10.54 4.76 -4.23
N CYS A 107 10.01 4.33 -3.10
CA CYS A 107 9.91 2.91 -2.75
C CYS A 107 9.10 2.12 -3.80
N LEU A 108 7.95 2.63 -4.20
CA LEU A 108 7.06 1.97 -5.15
C LEU A 108 7.67 1.88 -6.55
N GLU A 109 8.35 2.91 -7.00
CA GLU A 109 9.06 2.91 -8.29
C GLU A 109 10.20 1.90 -8.28
N MET A 110 11.03 1.88 -7.25
CA MET A 110 12.10 0.88 -7.10
C MET A 110 11.55 -0.55 -7.07
N ALA A 111 10.46 -0.80 -6.35
CA ALA A 111 9.82 -2.11 -6.33
C ALA A 111 9.30 -2.53 -7.70
N ARG A 112 8.75 -1.59 -8.47
CA ARG A 112 8.30 -1.81 -9.85
C ARG A 112 9.48 -2.16 -10.76
N ASP A 113 10.56 -1.41 -10.68
CA ASP A 113 11.75 -1.60 -11.50
C ASP A 113 12.41 -2.96 -11.24
N VAL A 114 12.56 -3.36 -9.98
CA VAL A 114 13.07 -4.68 -9.60
C VAL A 114 12.20 -5.80 -10.18
N ARG A 115 10.88 -5.66 -10.20
CA ARG A 115 10.01 -6.66 -10.83
C ARG A 115 10.19 -6.73 -12.34
N GLN A 116 10.34 -5.58 -13.01
CA GLN A 116 10.57 -5.53 -14.44
C GLN A 116 11.91 -6.19 -14.82
N LEU A 117 12.97 -5.92 -14.05
CA LEU A 117 14.27 -6.55 -14.23
C LEU A 117 14.20 -8.08 -14.10
N LYS A 118 13.48 -8.59 -13.10
CA LYS A 118 13.28 -10.05 -12.91
C LYS A 118 12.47 -10.72 -14.03
N GLN A 119 11.63 -9.96 -14.71
CA GLN A 119 10.82 -10.46 -15.83
C GLN A 119 11.54 -10.34 -17.17
N SER A 120 12.65 -9.62 -17.24
CA SER A 120 13.45 -9.51 -18.46
C SER A 120 14.25 -10.78 -18.70
N PRO A 121 14.52 -11.16 -19.99
CA PRO A 121 15.29 -12.37 -20.31
C PRO A 121 16.73 -12.36 -19.75
N GLU A 122 17.28 -11.19 -19.46
CA GLU A 122 18.61 -11.04 -18.84
C GLU A 122 18.56 -11.25 -17.32
N GLY A 123 17.50 -10.85 -16.65
CA GLY A 123 17.33 -11.04 -15.20
C GLY A 123 17.17 -12.50 -14.79
N SER A 124 16.72 -13.36 -15.69
CA SER A 124 16.57 -14.82 -15.46
C SER A 124 17.88 -15.61 -15.44
N LYS A 125 19.03 -14.97 -15.69
CA LYS A 125 20.36 -15.62 -15.74
C LYS A 125 21.22 -15.41 -14.50
N ILE A 126 20.68 -14.78 -13.45
CA ILE A 126 21.42 -14.41 -12.22
C ILE A 126 21.03 -15.32 -11.04
N ASP A 127 20.59 -16.54 -11.31
CA ASP A 127 20.44 -17.60 -10.29
C ASP A 127 21.63 -18.55 -10.28
#